data_ebab8850938a78df7447492662a1639f
#
_entry.id   ebab8850938a78df7447492662a1639f
#
_cell.length_a   1.000
_cell.length_b   1.000
_cell.length_c   1.000
_cell.angle_alpha   90.00
_cell.angle_beta   90.00
_cell.angle_gamma   90.00
#
_symmetry.space_group_name_H-M   'P 1'
#
loop_
_entity.id
_entity.type
_entity.pdbx_description
1 polymer ?
#
loop_
_entity_poly.entity_id
_entity_poly.type
_entity_poly.pdbx_seq_one_letter_code
_entity_poly.pdbx_strand_id
1 'polypeptide(L)'
;MQLAWIDSVLTAAKADWVVVIGHHPIYAETSKDDSERSDMQKRLDPILRKHKVDIYACGHIHNFQHLRVPGSDIDYVVNSAGSLSRKVKPVEGTLFCSPEPGFSIFTADKKELDMHMIDKKGKVIYTVKRTK
;
A
#
# COMPACT_ATOMS: atom_id res chain seq x y z
N MET A 1 -10.28 8.26 18.17
CA MET A 1 -11.04 9.14 17.25
C MET A 1 -10.76 8.82 15.78
N GLN A 2 -9.50 8.81 15.32
CA GLN A 2 -9.20 8.57 13.91
C GLN A 2 -9.67 7.20 13.40
N LEU A 3 -9.48 6.13 14.17
CA LEU A 3 -9.90 4.80 13.78
C LEU A 3 -11.43 4.69 13.64
N ALA A 4 -12.18 5.29 14.57
CA ALA A 4 -13.64 5.32 14.48
C ALA A 4 -14.12 6.11 13.26
N TRP A 5 -13.44 7.18 12.92
CA TRP A 5 -13.72 7.96 11.70
C TRP A 5 -13.46 7.13 10.43
N ILE A 6 -12.32 6.43 10.36
CA ILE A 6 -12.00 5.54 9.23
C ILE A 6 -13.08 4.47 9.08
N ASP A 7 -13.45 3.80 10.16
CA ASP A 7 -14.51 2.76 10.15
C ASP A 7 -15.84 3.33 9.64
N SER A 8 -16.21 4.52 10.08
CA SER A 8 -17.43 5.21 9.65
C SER A 8 -17.41 5.55 8.16
N VAL A 9 -16.31 6.12 7.67
CA VAL A 9 -16.16 6.49 6.25
C VAL A 9 -16.21 5.25 5.37
N LEU A 10 -15.52 4.19 5.75
CA LEU A 10 -15.50 2.94 4.99
C LEU A 10 -16.86 2.24 5.01
N THR A 11 -17.61 2.34 6.12
CA THR A 11 -18.98 1.83 6.20
C THR A 11 -19.91 2.54 5.20
N ALA A 12 -19.74 3.83 5.02
CA ALA A 12 -20.55 4.64 4.10
C ALA A 12 -20.11 4.54 2.65
N ALA A 13 -18.92 4.02 2.37
CA ALA A 13 -18.37 3.95 1.01
C ALA A 13 -19.18 3.00 0.11
N LYS A 14 -19.53 3.50 -1.09
CA LYS A 14 -20.24 2.73 -2.13
C LYS A 14 -19.47 2.70 -3.45
N ALA A 15 -18.17 2.92 -3.39
CA ALA A 15 -17.32 2.93 -4.57
C ALA A 15 -17.03 1.51 -5.08
N ASP A 16 -16.76 1.40 -6.38
CA ASP A 16 -16.31 0.12 -6.98
C ASP A 16 -14.94 -0.31 -6.42
N TRP A 17 -14.09 0.66 -6.12
CA TRP A 17 -12.75 0.46 -5.58
C TRP A 17 -12.52 1.34 -4.36
N VAL A 18 -11.79 0.81 -3.39
CA VAL A 18 -11.44 1.55 -2.16
C VAL A 18 -9.92 1.50 -1.98
N VAL A 19 -9.30 2.67 -2.05
CA VAL A 19 -7.87 2.86 -1.78
C VAL A 19 -7.72 3.68 -0.51
N VAL A 20 -6.99 3.16 0.45
CA VAL A 20 -6.68 3.88 1.69
C VAL A 20 -5.21 4.31 1.64
N ILE A 21 -4.96 5.58 1.91
CA ILE A 21 -3.61 6.14 1.89
C ILE A 21 -3.22 6.59 3.29
N GLY A 22 -2.06 6.16 3.73
CA GLY A 22 -1.47 6.58 5.00
C GLY A 22 0.01 6.89 4.87
N HIS A 23 0.63 7.38 5.93
CA HIS A 23 2.08 7.63 5.91
C HIS A 23 2.88 6.37 6.24
N HIS A 24 2.52 5.68 7.32
CA HIS A 24 3.27 4.52 7.82
C HIS A 24 2.82 3.20 7.19
N PRO A 25 3.75 2.26 6.94
CA PRO A 25 3.39 0.94 6.45
C PRO A 25 2.70 0.09 7.52
N ILE A 26 1.82 -0.81 7.06
CA ILE A 26 1.28 -1.90 7.87
C ILE A 26 2.18 -3.13 7.73
N TYR A 27 2.49 -3.49 6.50
CA TYR A 27 3.42 -4.57 6.16
C TYR A 27 4.45 -4.04 5.18
N ALA A 28 5.73 -4.21 5.49
CA ALA A 28 6.83 -3.80 4.64
C ALA A 28 8.15 -4.39 5.14
N GLU A 29 9.13 -4.49 4.25
CA GLU A 29 10.52 -4.71 4.63
C GLU A 29 11.19 -3.37 4.93
N THR A 30 11.80 -3.23 6.10
CA THR A 30 12.55 -2.04 6.49
C THR A 30 13.42 -2.37 7.70
N SER A 31 14.54 -1.65 7.83
CA SER A 31 15.40 -1.69 9.02
C SER A 31 14.88 -0.83 10.18
N LYS A 32 13.79 -0.08 9.98
CA LYS A 32 13.19 0.73 11.03
C LYS A 32 12.55 -0.13 12.12
N ASP A 33 12.41 0.43 13.30
CA ASP A 33 11.76 -0.22 14.43
C ASP A 33 10.39 -0.77 14.07
N ASP A 34 10.06 -1.95 14.59
CA ASP A 34 8.84 -2.68 14.26
C ASP A 34 7.58 -2.17 14.98
N SER A 35 7.75 -1.34 16.01
CA SER A 35 6.62 -0.91 16.85
C SER A 35 5.51 -0.19 16.09
N GLU A 36 5.87 0.64 15.11
CA GLU A 36 4.89 1.35 14.27
C GLU A 36 4.05 0.37 13.43
N ARG A 37 4.68 -0.60 12.77
CA ARG A 37 3.98 -1.60 11.97
C ARG A 37 3.13 -2.51 12.85
N SER A 38 3.65 -2.93 13.98
CA SER A 38 2.93 -3.77 14.95
C SER A 38 1.67 -3.07 15.47
N ASP A 39 1.74 -1.78 15.75
CA ASP A 39 0.57 -0.99 16.15
C ASP A 39 -0.45 -0.86 15.02
N MET A 40 -0.01 -0.59 13.80
CA MET A 40 -0.87 -0.51 12.62
C MET A 40 -1.57 -1.85 12.33
N GLN A 41 -0.85 -2.96 12.47
CA GLN A 41 -1.39 -4.31 12.30
C GLN A 41 -2.47 -4.65 13.33
N LYS A 42 -2.34 -4.15 14.55
CA LYS A 42 -3.31 -4.38 15.62
C LYS A 42 -4.54 -3.48 15.52
N ARG A 43 -4.36 -2.25 15.09
CA ARG A 43 -5.39 -1.21 15.19
C ARG A 43 -6.08 -0.89 13.86
N LEU A 44 -5.31 -0.70 12.80
CA LEU A 44 -5.84 -0.27 11.50
C LEU A 44 -6.18 -1.46 10.60
N ASP A 45 -5.31 -2.43 10.48
CA ASP A 45 -5.46 -3.54 9.54
C ASP A 45 -6.79 -4.31 9.72
N PRO A 46 -7.28 -4.60 10.94
CA PRO A 46 -8.58 -5.25 11.12
C PRO A 46 -9.76 -4.45 10.53
N ILE A 47 -9.69 -3.13 10.59
CA ILE A 47 -10.71 -2.24 10.01
C ILE A 47 -10.67 -2.32 8.48
N LEU A 48 -9.48 -2.25 7.90
CA LEU A 48 -9.31 -2.34 6.45
C LEU A 48 -9.79 -3.68 5.90
N ARG A 49 -9.49 -4.78 6.59
CA ARG A 49 -9.95 -6.13 6.23
C ARG A 49 -11.47 -6.28 6.34
N LYS A 50 -12.07 -5.77 7.41
CA LYS A 50 -13.52 -5.76 7.62
C LYS A 50 -14.25 -5.12 6.43
N HIS A 51 -13.73 -4.04 5.90
CA HIS A 51 -14.31 -3.29 4.79
C HIS A 51 -13.80 -3.71 3.41
N LYS A 52 -12.97 -4.75 3.34
CA LYS A 52 -12.44 -5.29 2.08
C LYS A 52 -11.78 -4.20 1.21
N VAL A 53 -10.96 -3.38 1.84
CA VAL A 53 -10.17 -2.35 1.14
C VAL A 53 -9.33 -3.03 0.06
N ASP A 54 -9.24 -2.42 -1.12
CA ASP A 54 -8.51 -2.99 -2.25
C ASP A 54 -7.01 -2.78 -2.13
N ILE A 55 -6.60 -1.55 -1.87
CA ILE A 55 -5.18 -1.18 -1.74
C ILE A 55 -4.99 -0.31 -0.51
N TYR A 56 -3.98 -0.62 0.29
CA TYR A 56 -3.40 0.29 1.27
C TYR A 56 -2.06 0.79 0.75
N ALA A 57 -1.96 2.09 0.47
CA ALA A 57 -0.75 2.71 -0.04
C ALA A 57 -0.13 3.63 1.01
N CYS A 58 1.19 3.55 1.19
CA CYS A 58 1.91 4.35 2.17
C CYS A 58 3.28 4.80 1.65
N GLY A 59 3.99 5.58 2.44
CA GLY A 59 5.33 6.04 2.15
C GLY A 59 6.31 5.67 3.26
N HIS A 60 6.98 6.68 3.84
CA HIS A 60 7.84 6.60 5.02
C HIS A 60 9.19 5.92 4.81
N ILE A 61 9.29 4.82 4.09
CA ILE A 61 10.52 4.02 4.00
C ILE A 61 11.28 4.15 2.68
N HIS A 62 10.84 5.03 1.80
CA HIS A 62 11.59 5.51 0.63
C HIS A 62 12.04 4.43 -0.36
N ASN A 63 11.20 3.48 -0.64
CA ASN A 63 11.37 2.48 -1.71
C ASN A 63 10.02 2.00 -2.20
N PHE A 64 9.99 1.30 -3.32
CA PHE A 64 8.78 0.64 -3.81
C PHE A 64 8.67 -0.76 -3.21
N GLN A 65 7.50 -1.09 -2.70
CA GLN A 65 7.18 -2.46 -2.29
C GLN A 65 5.72 -2.78 -2.59
N HIS A 66 5.47 -4.02 -2.97
CA HIS A 66 4.13 -4.58 -3.05
C HIS A 66 4.12 -5.91 -2.31
N LEU A 67 3.26 -6.03 -1.30
CA LEU A 67 3.13 -7.22 -0.48
C LEU A 67 1.68 -7.69 -0.42
N ARG A 68 1.52 -9.00 -0.31
CA ARG A 68 0.30 -9.65 0.14
C ARG A 68 0.61 -10.53 1.33
N VAL A 69 -0.31 -10.61 2.28
CA VAL A 69 -0.12 -11.40 3.51
C VAL A 69 -1.21 -12.46 3.63
N PRO A 70 -0.93 -13.60 4.27
CA PRO A 70 -1.94 -14.63 4.47
C PRO A 70 -3.20 -14.09 5.16
N GLY A 71 -4.37 -14.53 4.70
CA GLY A 71 -5.66 -14.13 5.27
C GLY A 71 -6.15 -12.74 4.88
N SER A 72 -5.49 -12.07 3.94
CA SER A 72 -5.91 -10.75 3.45
C SER A 72 -5.83 -10.67 1.92
N ASP A 73 -6.87 -10.09 1.32
CA ASP A 73 -6.88 -9.79 -0.12
C ASP A 73 -6.44 -8.35 -0.43
N ILE A 74 -5.98 -7.62 0.57
CA ILE A 74 -5.52 -6.25 0.41
C ILE A 74 -4.12 -6.26 -0.22
N ASP A 75 -3.91 -5.41 -1.22
CA ASP A 75 -2.58 -5.11 -1.72
C ASP A 75 -1.95 -4.02 -0.85
N TYR A 76 -0.91 -4.38 -0.11
CA TYR A 76 -0.14 -3.44 0.71
C TYR A 76 1.01 -2.90 -0.13
N VAL A 77 1.05 -1.58 -0.30
CA VAL A 77 2.00 -0.93 -1.20
C VAL A 77 2.77 0.15 -0.46
N VAL A 78 4.08 0.12 -0.58
CA VAL A 78 4.92 1.26 -0.24
C VAL A 78 5.24 1.99 -1.53
N ASN A 79 4.82 3.25 -1.59
CA ASN A 79 5.14 4.15 -2.68
C ASN A 79 6.45 4.86 -2.37
N SER A 80 7.38 4.88 -3.31
CA SER A 80 8.70 5.45 -3.12
C SER A 80 8.65 6.97 -2.89
N ALA A 81 9.81 7.57 -2.69
CA ALA A 81 9.95 9.01 -2.50
C ALA A 81 10.56 9.67 -3.74
N GLY A 82 10.26 10.94 -3.94
CA GLY A 82 10.88 11.75 -4.98
C GLY A 82 12.28 12.26 -4.62
N SER A 83 12.79 11.94 -3.43
CA SER A 83 14.07 12.41 -2.93
C SER A 83 15.04 11.27 -2.69
N LEU A 84 15.18 10.83 -1.44
CA LEU A 84 16.08 9.75 -1.07
C LEU A 84 15.46 8.39 -1.36
N SER A 85 16.29 7.44 -1.78
CA SER A 85 15.91 6.05 -1.89
C SER A 85 16.65 5.21 -0.87
N ARG A 86 16.02 4.13 -0.42
CA ARG A 86 16.59 3.19 0.54
C ARG A 86 16.61 1.79 -0.04
N LYS A 87 17.66 1.04 0.29
CA LYS A 87 17.77 -0.37 -0.07
C LYS A 87 16.56 -1.14 0.45
N VAL A 88 16.18 -2.16 -0.27
CA VAL A 88 15.07 -3.05 0.05
C VAL A 88 15.38 -4.46 -0.43
N LYS A 89 14.91 -5.44 0.30
CA LYS A 89 15.03 -6.86 -0.07
C LYS A 89 13.67 -7.55 0.09
N PRO A 90 13.41 -8.65 -0.63
CA PRO A 90 12.20 -9.41 -0.43
C PRO A 90 12.11 -9.99 0.98
N VAL A 91 10.90 -10.02 1.52
CA VAL A 91 10.52 -10.77 2.73
C VAL A 91 9.31 -11.62 2.39
N GLU A 92 8.82 -12.41 3.35
CA GLU A 92 7.60 -13.19 3.14
C GLU A 92 6.45 -12.27 2.73
N GLY A 93 5.77 -12.64 1.64
CA GLY A 93 4.67 -11.85 1.09
C GLY A 93 5.07 -10.80 0.05
N THR A 94 6.35 -10.55 -0.16
CA THR A 94 6.81 -9.59 -1.18
C THR A 94 6.55 -10.13 -2.58
N LEU A 95 5.76 -9.38 -3.36
CA LEU A 95 5.53 -9.63 -4.78
C LEU A 95 6.46 -8.81 -5.68
N PHE A 96 6.83 -7.62 -5.22
CA PHE A 96 7.76 -6.74 -5.91
C PHE A 96 8.43 -5.80 -4.91
N CYS A 97 9.69 -5.46 -5.16
CA CYS A 97 10.38 -4.39 -4.45
C CYS A 97 11.46 -3.76 -5.32
N SER A 98 11.69 -2.46 -5.13
CA SER A 98 12.73 -1.70 -5.85
C SER A 98 13.19 -0.51 -5.02
N PRO A 99 14.51 -0.22 -4.97
CA PRO A 99 15.03 0.95 -4.30
C PRO A 99 14.90 2.24 -5.13
N GLU A 100 14.36 2.16 -6.35
CA GLU A 100 14.28 3.33 -7.23
C GLU A 100 13.41 4.45 -6.63
N PRO A 101 13.84 5.72 -6.73
CA PRO A 101 12.95 6.85 -6.44
C PRO A 101 11.90 6.99 -7.54
N GLY A 102 10.72 7.48 -7.18
CA GLY A 102 9.66 7.65 -8.15
C GLY A 102 8.31 7.95 -7.50
N PHE A 103 7.26 7.71 -8.25
CA PHE A 103 5.89 7.98 -7.85
C PHE A 103 4.94 6.94 -8.47
N SER A 104 3.67 7.01 -8.15
CA SER A 104 2.67 6.11 -8.72
C SER A 104 1.47 6.87 -9.27
N ILE A 105 0.88 6.30 -10.32
CA ILE A 105 -0.37 6.78 -10.92
C ILE A 105 -1.41 5.68 -10.80
N PHE A 106 -2.61 6.05 -10.33
CA PHE A 106 -3.76 5.16 -10.33
C PHE A 106 -4.60 5.38 -11.58
N THR A 107 -5.02 4.29 -12.20
CA THR A 107 -6.05 4.30 -13.23
C THR A 107 -7.14 3.31 -12.83
N ALA A 108 -8.39 3.67 -13.02
CA ALA A 108 -9.51 2.82 -12.62
C ALA A 108 -10.71 2.97 -13.53
N ASP A 109 -11.38 1.86 -13.75
CA ASP A 109 -12.74 1.82 -14.28
C ASP A 109 -13.57 0.85 -13.41
N LYS A 110 -14.76 0.45 -13.87
CA LYS A 110 -15.63 -0.46 -13.10
C LYS A 110 -15.07 -1.88 -12.95
N LYS A 111 -14.14 -2.28 -13.82
CA LYS A 111 -13.60 -3.65 -13.88
C LYS A 111 -12.16 -3.77 -13.43
N GLU A 112 -11.37 -2.72 -13.56
CA GLU A 112 -9.95 -2.73 -13.27
C GLU A 112 -9.55 -1.52 -12.42
N LEU A 113 -8.63 -1.77 -11.49
CA LEU A 113 -7.89 -0.75 -10.76
C LEU A 113 -6.40 -1.09 -10.88
N ASP A 114 -5.63 -0.17 -11.46
CA ASP A 114 -4.20 -0.31 -11.60
C ASP A 114 -3.47 0.78 -10.83
N MET A 115 -2.38 0.41 -10.17
CA MET A 115 -1.43 1.35 -9.57
C MET A 115 -0.08 1.14 -10.28
N HIS A 116 0.30 2.09 -11.12
CA HIS A 116 1.54 2.06 -11.89
C HIS A 116 2.66 2.72 -11.12
N MET A 117 3.70 1.96 -10.78
CA MET A 117 4.92 2.48 -10.16
C MET A 117 5.86 2.99 -11.24
N ILE A 118 6.25 4.25 -11.15
CA ILE A 118 7.01 4.97 -12.18
C ILE A 118 8.33 5.46 -11.57
N ASP A 119 9.43 5.15 -12.23
CA ASP A 119 10.76 5.56 -11.77
C ASP A 119 11.05 7.05 -12.13
N LYS A 120 12.19 7.54 -11.68
CA LYS A 120 12.62 8.94 -11.94
C LYS A 120 12.83 9.27 -13.41
N LYS A 121 12.89 8.28 -14.30
CA LYS A 121 13.01 8.44 -15.74
C LYS A 121 11.66 8.44 -16.45
N GLY A 122 10.57 8.28 -15.70
CA GLY A 122 9.24 8.21 -16.28
C GLY A 122 8.85 6.82 -16.79
N LYS A 123 9.63 5.79 -16.45
CA LYS A 123 9.35 4.42 -16.86
C LYS A 123 8.45 3.73 -15.84
N VAL A 124 7.40 3.05 -16.31
CA VAL A 124 6.61 2.14 -15.48
C VAL A 124 7.46 0.90 -15.21
N ILE A 125 7.83 0.69 -13.95
CA ILE A 125 8.66 -0.45 -13.54
C ILE A 125 7.85 -1.60 -12.96
N TYR A 126 6.62 -1.32 -12.51
CA TYR A 126 5.72 -2.33 -11.98
C TYR A 126 4.28 -1.81 -11.93
N THR A 127 3.32 -2.70 -12.03
CA THR A 127 1.89 -2.36 -11.88
C THR A 127 1.23 -3.33 -10.90
N VAL A 128 0.59 -2.78 -9.87
CA VAL A 128 -0.36 -3.52 -9.03
C VAL A 128 -1.69 -3.51 -9.76
N LYS A 129 -2.22 -4.67 -10.08
CA LYS A 129 -3.46 -4.81 -10.85
C LYS A 129 -4.52 -5.54 -10.03
N ARG A 130 -5.72 -4.95 -9.98
CA ARG A 130 -6.91 -5.58 -9.41
C ARG A 130 -8.02 -5.63 -10.44
N THR A 131 -8.71 -6.76 -10.50
CA THR A 131 -9.83 -6.99 -11.44
C THR A 131 -11.04 -7.51 -10.70
N LYS A 132 -12.21 -7.23 -11.24
CA LYS A 132 -13.50 -7.77 -10.79
C LYS A 132 -14.08 -8.75 -11.78
#